data_b9d7382442506b399fd5255c545912b4
#
_entry.id   b9d7382442506b399fd5255c545912b4
#
_cell.length_a   1.000
_cell.length_b   1.000
_cell.length_c   1.000
_cell.angle_alpha   90.00
_cell.angle_beta   90.00
_cell.angle_gamma   90.00
#
_symmetry.space_group_name_H-M   'P 1'
#
loop_
_entity.id
_entity.type
_entity.pdbx_description
1 polymer ?
#
loop_
_entity_poly.entity_id
_entity_poly.type
_entity_poly.pdbx_seq_one_letter_code
_entity_poly.pdbx_strand_id
1 'polypeptide(L)'
;MGMGWASSLDDSSYIRENLRVEGAILLAPGADSNGLAVMLADLVRQNLEAKPHKRSDFDAMRGSVAIVAEDAEVALTLQFSNGKLTIFDGIVGIPDVAVRASSDAIINLSNLPIGRLGMPIPTWRDKAGLAVVKDVMTAMREGRFKVLGGAFHPGMMMKLTRVMSVNG
;
A
#
# COMPACT_ATOMS: atom_id res chain seq x y z
N MET A 1 -3.22 31.05 -38.32
CA MET A 1 -4.32 30.24 -37.78
C MET A 1 -3.81 28.78 -37.72
N GLY A 2 -3.39 28.30 -36.57
CA GLY A 2 -2.93 26.96 -36.31
C GLY A 2 -3.48 26.52 -34.96
N MET A 3 -4.70 25.98 -34.96
CA MET A 3 -5.34 25.39 -33.77
C MET A 3 -4.83 23.98 -33.57
N GLY A 4 -4.26 23.78 -32.50
CA GLY A 4 -4.01 22.82 -31.48
C GLY A 4 -4.69 21.47 -31.63
N TRP A 5 -3.90 20.45 -32.06
CA TRP A 5 -4.28 19.01 -32.04
C TRP A 5 -3.51 18.22 -30.98
N ALA A 6 -2.88 18.89 -30.02
CA ALA A 6 -2.01 18.24 -29.04
C ALA A 6 -2.71 17.71 -27.77
N SER A 7 -4.03 17.98 -27.57
CA SER A 7 -4.70 17.65 -26.31
C SER A 7 -5.48 16.32 -26.27
N SER A 8 -5.68 15.64 -27.42
CA SER A 8 -6.54 14.44 -27.46
C SER A 8 -5.81 13.11 -27.24
N LEU A 9 -4.49 13.07 -27.38
CA LEU A 9 -3.70 11.84 -27.18
C LEU A 9 -3.38 11.59 -25.71
N ASP A 10 -3.29 12.64 -24.90
CA ASP A 10 -2.98 12.56 -23.48
C ASP A 10 -4.20 12.06 -22.67
N ASP A 11 -5.40 12.48 -23.07
CA ASP A 11 -6.65 12.12 -22.39
C ASP A 11 -7.00 10.63 -22.56
N SER A 12 -6.76 10.05 -23.75
CA SER A 12 -7.05 8.64 -23.99
C SER A 12 -6.06 7.69 -23.30
N SER A 13 -4.81 8.09 -23.15
CA SER A 13 -3.80 7.31 -22.40
C SER A 13 -4.09 7.34 -20.90
N TYR A 14 -4.46 8.50 -20.37
CA TYR A 14 -4.86 8.69 -18.98
C TYR A 14 -6.12 7.88 -18.62
N ILE A 15 -7.14 7.91 -19.48
CA ILE A 15 -8.37 7.13 -19.29
C ILE A 15 -8.08 5.62 -19.30
N ARG A 16 -7.24 5.13 -20.24
CA ARG A 16 -6.87 3.71 -20.31
C ARG A 16 -6.08 3.27 -19.09
N GLU A 17 -5.21 4.11 -18.57
CA GLU A 17 -4.41 3.83 -17.38
C GLU A 17 -5.29 3.77 -16.12
N ASN A 18 -6.23 4.69 -15.96
CA ASN A 18 -7.18 4.69 -14.84
C ASN A 18 -8.10 3.46 -14.88
N LEU A 19 -8.67 3.11 -16.03
CA LEU A 19 -9.45 1.87 -16.19
C LEU A 19 -8.63 0.62 -15.87
N ARG A 20 -7.34 0.63 -16.18
CA ARG A 20 -6.42 -0.47 -15.86
C ARG A 20 -6.14 -0.57 -14.37
N VAL A 21 -6.07 0.56 -13.66
CA VAL A 21 -5.89 0.59 -12.20
C VAL A 21 -7.16 0.13 -11.50
N GLU A 22 -8.33 0.59 -11.91
CA GLU A 22 -9.61 0.16 -11.34
C GLU A 22 -9.82 -1.36 -11.44
N GLY A 23 -9.50 -1.96 -12.60
CA GLY A 23 -9.59 -3.41 -12.80
C GLY A 23 -8.50 -4.23 -12.10
N ALA A 24 -7.46 -3.56 -11.55
CA ALA A 24 -6.35 -4.22 -10.89
C ALA A 24 -6.55 -4.39 -9.38
N ILE A 25 -7.49 -3.64 -8.76
CA ILE A 25 -7.74 -3.68 -7.32
C ILE A 25 -9.18 -4.13 -7.09
N LEU A 26 -9.33 -5.28 -6.47
CA LEU A 26 -10.61 -5.95 -6.28
C LEU A 26 -10.86 -6.18 -4.78
N LEU A 27 -12.08 -5.94 -4.34
CA LEU A 27 -12.59 -6.42 -3.06
C LEU A 27 -13.25 -7.79 -3.29
N ALA A 28 -12.86 -8.78 -2.51
CA ALA A 28 -13.56 -10.07 -2.51
C ALA A 28 -14.97 -9.92 -1.94
N PRO A 29 -15.90 -10.82 -2.25
CA PRO A 29 -17.26 -10.78 -1.71
C PRO A 29 -17.24 -10.66 -0.17
N GLY A 30 -17.95 -9.67 0.36
CA GLY A 30 -18.00 -9.34 1.79
C GLY A 30 -16.92 -8.38 2.28
N ALA A 31 -15.81 -8.20 1.56
CA ALA A 31 -14.75 -7.26 1.95
C ALA A 31 -15.16 -5.79 1.80
N ASP A 32 -16.20 -5.51 1.05
CA ASP A 32 -16.81 -4.18 0.89
C ASP A 32 -17.50 -3.68 2.18
N SER A 33 -17.87 -4.57 3.07
CA SER A 33 -18.37 -4.22 4.41
C SER A 33 -17.28 -3.90 5.43
N ASN A 34 -16.03 -4.23 5.12
CA ASN A 34 -14.87 -3.95 5.96
C ASN A 34 -14.26 -2.60 5.61
N GLY A 35 -14.47 -1.59 6.47
CA GLY A 35 -14.00 -0.22 6.24
C GLY A 35 -12.49 -0.11 6.03
N LEU A 36 -11.68 -0.94 6.71
CA LEU A 36 -10.23 -0.96 6.51
C LEU A 36 -9.86 -1.51 5.12
N ALA A 37 -10.58 -2.53 4.64
CA ALA A 37 -10.35 -3.09 3.31
C ALA A 37 -10.66 -2.07 2.21
N VAL A 38 -11.78 -1.36 2.32
CA VAL A 38 -12.18 -0.28 1.39
C VAL A 38 -11.13 0.84 1.40
N MET A 39 -10.74 1.32 2.60
CA MET A 39 -9.73 2.37 2.75
C MET A 39 -8.39 1.98 2.11
N LEU A 40 -7.92 0.75 2.31
CA LEU A 40 -6.65 0.30 1.73
C LEU A 40 -6.75 0.11 0.21
N ALA A 41 -7.89 -0.35 -0.31
CA ALA A 41 -8.13 -0.42 -1.74
C ALA A 41 -8.03 0.97 -2.39
N ASP A 42 -8.69 1.97 -1.79
CA ASP A 42 -8.66 3.34 -2.28
C ASP A 42 -7.28 3.97 -2.16
N LEU A 43 -6.57 3.73 -1.07
CA LEU A 43 -5.19 4.20 -0.88
C LEU A 43 -4.26 3.68 -1.99
N VAL A 44 -4.29 2.38 -2.26
CA VAL A 44 -3.45 1.78 -3.31
C VAL A 44 -3.85 2.32 -4.68
N ARG A 45 -5.15 2.45 -4.97
CA ARG A 45 -5.66 3.01 -6.24
C ARG A 45 -5.13 4.43 -6.44
N GLN A 46 -5.34 5.32 -5.47
CA GLN A 46 -4.88 6.71 -5.53
C GLN A 46 -3.35 6.80 -5.69
N ASN A 47 -2.59 5.96 -4.99
CA ASN A 47 -1.14 5.95 -5.11
C ASN A 47 -0.65 5.51 -6.50
N LEU A 48 -1.31 4.53 -7.12
CA LEU A 48 -0.96 4.05 -8.46
C LEU A 48 -1.34 5.07 -9.55
N GLU A 49 -2.47 5.79 -9.36
CA GLU A 49 -2.91 6.85 -10.25
C GLU A 49 -2.01 8.08 -10.17
N ALA A 50 -1.73 8.53 -8.94
CA ALA A 50 -0.91 9.72 -8.71
C ALA A 50 0.57 9.52 -9.04
N LYS A 51 1.06 8.27 -8.99
CA LYS A 51 2.49 7.93 -9.10
C LYS A 51 2.71 6.71 -10.01
N PRO A 52 2.72 6.87 -11.33
CA PRO A 52 2.84 5.77 -12.30
C PRO A 52 4.09 4.90 -12.12
N HIS A 53 5.19 5.47 -11.55
CA HIS A 53 6.42 4.72 -11.28
C HIS A 53 6.23 3.59 -10.25
N LYS A 54 5.22 3.68 -9.37
CA LYS A 54 4.88 2.62 -8.41
C LYS A 54 4.24 1.40 -9.07
N ARG A 55 3.75 1.56 -10.30
CA ARG A 55 3.11 0.49 -11.05
C ARG A 55 4.04 -0.69 -11.27
N SER A 56 5.30 -0.45 -11.56
CA SER A 56 6.29 -1.52 -11.76
C SER A 56 6.50 -2.37 -10.51
N ASP A 57 6.53 -1.73 -9.33
CA ASP A 57 6.61 -2.45 -8.05
C ASP A 57 5.33 -3.25 -7.79
N PHE A 58 4.17 -2.66 -8.03
CA PHE A 58 2.87 -3.30 -7.88
C PHE A 58 2.72 -4.52 -8.82
N ASP A 59 3.06 -4.37 -10.09
CA ASP A 59 2.97 -5.44 -11.10
C ASP A 59 3.93 -6.61 -10.79
N ALA A 60 5.04 -6.32 -10.09
CA ALA A 60 6.01 -7.32 -9.69
C ALA A 60 5.70 -7.99 -8.34
N MET A 61 4.67 -7.52 -7.61
CA MET A 61 4.28 -8.13 -6.34
C MET A 61 3.56 -9.46 -6.55
N ARG A 62 3.96 -10.44 -5.73
CA ARG A 62 3.31 -11.77 -5.64
C ARG A 62 3.36 -12.23 -4.21
N GLY A 63 2.27 -12.88 -3.77
CA GLY A 63 2.13 -13.41 -2.43
C GLY A 63 1.02 -12.72 -1.65
N SER A 64 0.95 -13.00 -0.36
CA SER A 64 -0.14 -12.55 0.51
C SER A 64 0.36 -11.88 1.78
N VAL A 65 -0.34 -10.83 2.18
CA VAL A 65 -0.10 -10.09 3.42
C VAL A 65 -1.37 -10.07 4.24
N ALA A 66 -1.32 -10.63 5.45
CA ALA A 66 -2.38 -10.42 6.42
C ALA A 66 -2.14 -9.12 7.20
N ILE A 67 -3.19 -8.34 7.39
CA ILE A 67 -3.18 -7.14 8.22
C ILE A 67 -4.20 -7.35 9.33
N VAL A 68 -3.79 -7.16 10.57
CA VAL A 68 -4.63 -7.27 11.76
C VAL A 68 -4.60 -5.96 12.52
N ALA A 69 -5.72 -5.26 12.53
CA ALA A 69 -5.94 -4.07 13.34
C ALA A 69 -6.52 -4.50 14.70
N GLU A 70 -5.64 -4.57 15.71
CA GLU A 70 -6.00 -5.16 17.01
C GLU A 70 -7.04 -4.34 17.78
N ASP A 71 -6.98 -3.02 17.68
CA ASP A 71 -7.90 -2.08 18.34
C ASP A 71 -9.29 -2.05 17.71
N ALA A 72 -9.39 -2.36 16.42
CA ALA A 72 -10.66 -2.43 15.70
C ALA A 72 -11.22 -3.85 15.58
N GLU A 73 -10.48 -4.86 16.07
CA GLU A 73 -10.81 -6.30 15.92
C GLU A 73 -11.05 -6.70 14.45
N VAL A 74 -10.33 -6.05 13.54
CA VAL A 74 -10.45 -6.26 12.09
C VAL A 74 -9.21 -6.95 11.55
N ALA A 75 -9.41 -7.95 10.72
CA ALA A 75 -8.36 -8.58 9.95
C ALA A 75 -8.71 -8.57 8.47
N LEU A 76 -7.70 -8.54 7.61
CA LEU A 76 -7.85 -8.66 6.17
C LEU A 76 -6.64 -9.31 5.53
N THR A 77 -6.80 -9.82 4.32
CA THR A 77 -5.73 -10.39 3.53
C THR A 77 -5.61 -9.66 2.20
N LEU A 78 -4.42 -9.14 1.94
CA LEU A 78 -4.02 -8.55 0.67
C LEU A 78 -3.33 -9.64 -0.17
N GLN A 79 -3.94 -10.06 -1.27
CA GLN A 79 -3.36 -11.04 -2.17
C GLN A 79 -2.90 -10.36 -3.47
N PHE A 80 -1.59 -10.40 -3.71
CA PHE A 80 -0.95 -9.82 -4.88
C PHE A 80 -0.64 -10.90 -5.91
N SER A 81 -1.04 -10.68 -7.16
CA SER A 81 -0.79 -11.61 -8.25
C SER A 81 -0.70 -10.86 -9.57
N ASN A 82 0.51 -10.74 -10.12
CA ASN A 82 0.74 -10.24 -11.48
C ASN A 82 0.00 -8.92 -11.82
N GLY A 83 0.20 -7.89 -11.01
CA GLY A 83 -0.44 -6.59 -11.23
C GLY A 83 -1.91 -6.54 -10.84
N LYS A 84 -2.35 -7.47 -9.99
CA LYS A 84 -3.66 -7.46 -9.36
C LYS A 84 -3.52 -7.55 -7.85
N LEU A 85 -4.38 -6.82 -7.15
CA LEU A 85 -4.58 -6.91 -5.71
C LEU A 85 -6.01 -7.35 -5.46
N THR A 86 -6.18 -8.44 -4.74
CA THR A 86 -7.48 -8.86 -4.20
C THR A 86 -7.44 -8.74 -2.69
N ILE A 87 -8.40 -8.04 -2.11
CA ILE A 87 -8.50 -7.83 -0.67
C ILE A 87 -9.66 -8.68 -0.15
N PHE A 88 -9.35 -9.56 0.79
CA PHE A 88 -10.33 -10.41 1.46
C PHE A 88 -10.61 -9.89 2.86
N ASP A 89 -11.83 -10.03 3.32
CA ASP A 89 -12.18 -9.87 4.72
C ASP A 89 -11.66 -11.09 5.51
N GLY A 90 -11.02 -10.83 6.65
CA GLY A 90 -10.38 -11.85 7.46
C GLY A 90 -9.06 -12.38 6.92
N ILE A 91 -8.53 -13.40 7.59
CA ILE A 91 -7.28 -14.07 7.21
C ILE A 91 -7.62 -15.27 6.32
N VAL A 92 -7.16 -15.22 5.07
CA VAL A 92 -7.38 -16.26 4.06
C VAL A 92 -6.06 -16.96 3.74
N GLY A 93 -6.03 -18.27 3.89
CA GLY A 93 -4.85 -19.10 3.64
C GLY A 93 -3.73 -18.88 4.66
N ILE A 94 -2.51 -19.17 4.24
CA ILE A 94 -1.30 -18.94 5.02
C ILE A 94 -0.61 -17.71 4.42
N PRO A 95 -0.59 -16.56 5.11
CA PRO A 95 0.05 -15.37 4.58
C PRO A 95 1.57 -15.49 4.60
N ASP A 96 2.23 -14.94 3.56
CA ASP A 96 3.70 -14.84 3.52
C ASP A 96 4.21 -13.83 4.57
N VAL A 97 3.43 -12.79 4.81
CA VAL A 97 3.70 -11.75 5.81
C VAL A 97 2.43 -11.47 6.59
N ALA A 98 2.55 -11.31 7.90
CA ALA A 98 1.46 -10.82 8.74
C ALA A 98 1.91 -9.55 9.50
N VAL A 99 1.10 -8.51 9.40
CA VAL A 99 1.28 -7.23 10.11
C VAL A 99 0.18 -7.12 11.15
N ARG A 100 0.56 -6.98 12.41
CA ARG A 100 -0.34 -6.73 13.54
C ARG A 100 -0.02 -5.38 14.14
N ALA A 101 -1.00 -4.51 14.19
CA ALA A 101 -0.84 -3.16 14.70
C ALA A 101 -2.19 -2.56 15.10
N SER A 102 -2.18 -1.38 15.72
CA SER A 102 -3.38 -0.55 15.82
C SER A 102 -3.76 0.04 14.46
N SER A 103 -5.03 0.39 14.28
CA SER A 103 -5.52 1.04 13.07
C SER A 103 -4.73 2.30 12.74
N ASP A 104 -4.43 3.13 13.74
CA ASP A 104 -3.61 4.34 13.58
C ASP A 104 -2.20 4.01 13.07
N ALA A 105 -1.56 2.95 13.57
CA ALA A 105 -0.24 2.55 13.13
C ALA A 105 -0.27 2.05 11.67
N ILE A 106 -1.33 1.35 11.26
CA ILE A 106 -1.52 0.90 9.87
C ILE A 106 -1.69 2.11 8.93
N ILE A 107 -2.49 3.09 9.32
CA ILE A 107 -2.67 4.33 8.56
C ILE A 107 -1.36 5.12 8.50
N ASN A 108 -0.63 5.22 9.61
CA ASN A 108 0.65 5.93 9.67
C ASN A 108 1.73 5.29 8.81
N LEU A 109 1.67 3.98 8.53
CA LEU A 109 2.57 3.34 7.57
C LEU A 109 2.46 3.95 6.16
N SER A 110 1.27 4.42 5.77
CA SER A 110 1.07 5.09 4.48
C SER A 110 1.76 6.47 4.41
N ASN A 111 2.02 7.08 5.56
CA ASN A 111 2.68 8.38 5.68
C ASN A 111 4.20 8.28 5.85
N LEU A 112 4.79 7.07 5.85
CA LEU A 112 6.23 6.89 5.95
C LEU A 112 6.94 7.54 4.76
N PRO A 113 7.94 8.41 5.01
CA PRO A 113 8.76 8.97 3.95
C PRO A 113 9.62 7.87 3.33
N ILE A 114 9.51 7.69 2.03
CA ILE A 114 10.30 6.72 1.26
C ILE A 114 11.43 7.46 0.57
N GLY A 115 12.67 7.10 0.89
CA GLY A 115 13.86 7.64 0.21
C GLY A 115 14.08 7.01 -1.18
N ARG A 116 15.06 7.57 -1.93
CA ARG A 116 15.37 7.16 -3.32
C ARG A 116 15.65 5.66 -3.50
N LEU A 117 16.08 4.96 -2.45
CA LEU A 117 16.33 3.51 -2.46
C LEU A 117 15.10 2.70 -2.02
N GLY A 118 13.94 3.36 -1.82
CA GLY A 118 12.71 2.68 -1.40
C GLY A 118 12.73 2.17 0.04
N MET A 119 13.68 2.65 0.84
CA MET A 119 13.73 2.38 2.28
C MET A 119 13.10 3.57 3.03
N PRO A 120 12.41 3.34 4.15
CA PRO A 120 11.98 4.42 5.02
C PRO A 120 13.24 5.08 5.61
N ILE A 121 13.68 6.15 4.98
CA ILE A 121 14.85 6.92 5.43
C ILE A 121 14.34 8.26 5.95
N PRO A 122 14.55 8.57 7.24
CA PRO A 122 14.27 9.90 7.74
C PRO A 122 15.20 10.89 7.03
N THR A 123 14.63 11.77 6.23
CA THR A 123 15.39 12.90 5.71
C THR A 123 15.60 13.88 6.88
N TRP A 124 16.84 14.23 7.20
CA TRP A 124 17.21 15.12 8.31
C TRP A 124 16.50 16.48 8.27
N ARG A 125 15.88 16.81 7.15
CA ARG A 125 15.10 18.03 6.92
C ARG A 125 13.59 17.88 7.17
N ASP A 126 13.09 16.65 7.23
CA ASP A 126 11.65 16.38 7.44
C ASP A 126 11.38 15.94 8.88
N LYS A 127 11.07 16.90 9.73
CA LYS A 127 10.73 16.65 11.14
C LYS A 127 9.48 15.77 11.31
N ALA A 128 8.52 15.88 10.39
CA ALA A 128 7.30 15.10 10.44
C ALA A 128 7.56 13.61 10.08
N GLY A 129 8.36 13.36 9.04
CA GLY A 129 8.80 12.02 8.68
C GLY A 129 9.65 11.35 9.76
N LEU A 130 10.50 12.10 10.44
CA LEU A 130 11.29 11.63 11.59
C LEU A 130 10.40 11.22 12.77
N ALA A 131 9.33 11.98 13.04
CA ALA A 131 8.36 11.64 14.07
C ALA A 131 7.65 10.32 13.75
N VAL A 132 7.17 10.13 12.52
CA VAL A 132 6.51 8.88 12.08
C VAL A 132 7.44 7.68 12.22
N VAL A 133 8.71 7.79 11.77
CA VAL A 133 9.69 6.70 11.93
C VAL A 133 9.93 6.38 13.42
N LYS A 134 10.06 7.40 14.26
CA LYS A 134 10.24 7.21 15.71
C LYS A 134 9.02 6.53 16.33
N ASP A 135 7.82 6.90 15.95
CA ASP A 135 6.57 6.32 16.46
C ASP A 135 6.43 4.85 16.05
N VAL A 136 6.75 4.51 14.80
CA VAL A 136 6.77 3.12 14.32
C VAL A 136 7.83 2.30 15.08
N MET A 137 9.05 2.82 15.27
CA MET A 137 10.10 2.14 16.02
C MET A 137 9.73 1.95 17.49
N THR A 138 9.07 2.93 18.09
CA THR A 138 8.56 2.85 19.46
C THR A 138 7.46 1.80 19.55
N ALA A 139 6.51 1.80 18.62
CA ALA A 139 5.44 0.82 18.55
C ALA A 139 5.98 -0.62 18.37
N MET A 140 7.06 -0.79 17.57
CA MET A 140 7.74 -2.08 17.44
C MET A 140 8.40 -2.53 18.76
N ARG A 141 9.09 -1.62 19.47
CA ARG A 141 9.72 -1.91 20.76
C ARG A 141 8.71 -2.27 21.84
N GLU A 142 7.56 -1.62 21.85
CA GLU A 142 6.47 -1.86 22.80
C GLU A 142 5.59 -3.05 22.40
N GLY A 143 5.85 -3.70 21.28
CA GLY A 143 5.09 -4.84 20.78
C GLY A 143 3.69 -4.47 20.24
N ARG A 144 3.40 -3.18 20.09
CA ARG A 144 2.15 -2.68 19.47
C ARG A 144 2.15 -2.75 17.94
N PHE A 145 3.34 -2.95 17.36
CA PHE A 145 3.52 -3.19 15.92
C PHE A 145 4.39 -4.43 15.73
N LYS A 146 3.84 -5.45 15.11
CA LYS A 146 4.52 -6.73 14.87
C LYS A 146 4.45 -7.09 13.39
N VAL A 147 5.59 -7.47 12.83
CA VAL A 147 5.67 -8.04 11.49
C VAL A 147 6.21 -9.46 11.59
N LEU A 148 5.42 -10.41 11.17
CA LEU A 148 5.77 -11.82 11.10
C LEU A 148 6.03 -12.19 9.63
N GLY A 149 7.07 -12.97 9.36
CA GLY A 149 7.43 -13.37 8.00
C GLY A 149 8.20 -12.31 7.19
N GLY A 150 8.21 -11.03 7.60
CA GLY A 150 8.84 -9.94 6.85
C GLY A 150 10.33 -10.12 6.61
N ALA A 151 11.06 -10.77 7.53
CA ALA A 151 12.49 -11.06 7.39
C ALA A 151 12.77 -12.08 6.28
N PHE A 152 11.81 -12.98 5.99
CA PHE A 152 11.90 -13.97 4.91
C PHE A 152 11.44 -13.42 3.56
N HIS A 153 10.68 -12.32 3.55
CA HIS A 153 10.12 -11.67 2.37
C HIS A 153 10.49 -10.18 2.27
N PRO A 154 11.79 -9.80 2.36
CA PRO A 154 12.18 -8.38 2.42
C PRO A 154 11.81 -7.61 1.14
N GLY A 155 11.89 -8.27 -0.02
CA GLY A 155 11.50 -7.67 -1.29
C GLY A 155 10.01 -7.34 -1.39
N MET A 156 9.15 -8.19 -0.81
CA MET A 156 7.71 -7.95 -0.74
C MET A 156 7.41 -6.78 0.20
N MET A 157 8.02 -6.77 1.39
CA MET A 157 7.87 -5.68 2.35
C MET A 157 8.29 -4.34 1.76
N MET A 158 9.41 -4.28 1.06
CA MET A 158 9.90 -3.07 0.41
C MET A 158 8.92 -2.56 -0.65
N LYS A 159 8.42 -3.43 -1.53
CA LYS A 159 7.44 -3.07 -2.55
C LYS A 159 6.11 -2.64 -1.93
N LEU A 160 5.63 -3.38 -0.92
CA LEU A 160 4.41 -3.03 -0.19
C LEU A 160 4.51 -1.62 0.41
N THR A 161 5.61 -1.32 1.09
CA THR A 161 5.84 0.00 1.69
C THR A 161 5.85 1.10 0.61
N ARG A 162 6.48 0.87 -0.54
CA ARG A 162 6.49 1.83 -1.65
C ARG A 162 5.10 2.05 -2.26
N VAL A 163 4.36 0.97 -2.51
CA VAL A 163 3.02 1.04 -3.10
C VAL A 163 2.04 1.75 -2.15
N MET A 164 2.15 1.48 -0.85
CA MET A 164 1.25 2.08 0.14
C MET A 164 1.64 3.49 0.58
N SER A 165 2.89 3.91 0.44
CA SER A 165 3.32 5.24 0.87
C SER A 165 2.73 6.36 0.01
N VAL A 166 2.18 7.38 0.66
CA VAL A 166 1.71 8.61 0.00
C VAL A 166 2.88 9.55 -0.35
N ASN A 167 4.02 9.43 0.35
CA ASN A 167 5.17 10.35 0.27
C ASN A 167 6.34 9.84 -0.59
N GLY A 168 6.19 8.72 -1.28
CA GLY A 168 7.24 8.09 -2.08
C GLY A 168 7.13 8.33 -3.59
#